data_835f959b55b9a81be6ebb8a52448c8a4
#
_entry.id   835f959b55b9a81be6ebb8a52448c8a4
#
_cell.length_a   1.000
_cell.length_b   1.000
_cell.length_c   1.000
_cell.angle_alpha   90.00
_cell.angle_beta   90.00
_cell.angle_gamma   90.00
#
_symmetry.space_group_name_H-M   'P 1'
#
loop_
_entity.id
_entity.type
_entity.pdbx_description
1 polymer ?
#
loop_
_entity_poly.entity_id
_entity_poly.type
_entity_poly.pdbx_seq_one_letter_code
_entity_poly.pdbx_strand_id
1 'polypeptide(L)'
;MKSGTYLLLLALSLCGCVSGPPSTSSASLVGPPPAQAPAPPPAPPTAAEQRTAAASTLAVERQWLASWFKGTPVVVAQRPDGAVIVDVPREFCFDPGRDTVKPALAAVLDKVAQSLRRTPIADLHLIAAPADPNGPATLAVQRATKVHEFLRSRGVPPGRLAKPSAASGSAVQLRMEAAPPA
;
A
#
# COMPACT_ATOMS: atom_id res chain seq x y z
N MET A 1 -34.22 -22.36 1.32
CA MET A 1 -34.89 -23.00 0.17
C MET A 1 -34.84 -22.00 -0.99
N LYS A 2 -33.98 -22.22 -1.97
CA LYS A 2 -34.15 -22.00 -3.41
C LYS A 2 -32.80 -22.26 -4.07
N SER A 3 -32.66 -23.48 -4.55
CA SER A 3 -31.62 -23.94 -5.45
C SER A 3 -31.76 -23.25 -6.80
N GLY A 4 -30.65 -22.78 -7.38
CA GLY A 4 -30.57 -22.29 -8.75
C GLY A 4 -29.42 -22.99 -9.46
N THR A 5 -29.73 -24.12 -10.03
CA THR A 5 -28.91 -24.92 -10.94
C THR A 5 -28.78 -24.17 -12.26
N TYR A 6 -27.56 -23.86 -12.74
CA TYR A 6 -27.34 -23.45 -14.12
C TYR A 6 -26.50 -24.45 -14.89
N LEU A 7 -27.20 -24.92 -15.88
CA LEU A 7 -26.95 -25.97 -16.86
C LEU A 7 -25.76 -25.67 -17.77
N LEU A 8 -25.03 -26.73 -18.00
CA LEU A 8 -23.96 -26.97 -18.99
C LEU A 8 -24.45 -26.68 -20.42
N LEU A 9 -23.64 -25.97 -21.22
CA LEU A 9 -23.77 -25.99 -22.69
C LEU A 9 -22.39 -26.21 -23.31
N LEU A 10 -22.21 -27.45 -23.74
CA LEU A 10 -21.17 -27.93 -24.63
C LEU A 10 -21.47 -27.43 -26.04
N ALA A 11 -20.54 -26.79 -26.73
CA ALA A 11 -20.56 -26.61 -28.17
C ALA A 11 -19.30 -27.19 -28.78
N LEU A 12 -19.48 -28.36 -29.38
CA LEU A 12 -18.56 -28.97 -30.37
C LEU A 12 -18.62 -28.12 -31.64
N SER A 13 -17.47 -27.77 -32.22
CA SER A 13 -17.38 -27.33 -33.61
C SER A 13 -16.30 -28.11 -34.34
N LEU A 14 -16.79 -28.70 -35.40
CA LEU A 14 -16.14 -29.68 -36.27
C LEU A 14 -14.98 -29.12 -37.09
N CYS A 15 -14.07 -30.05 -37.36
CA CYS A 15 -13.13 -30.20 -38.41
C CYS A 15 -13.50 -29.59 -39.79
N GLY A 16 -12.58 -28.84 -40.36
CA GLY A 16 -12.59 -28.47 -41.77
C GLY A 16 -11.22 -28.76 -42.39
N CYS A 17 -11.02 -29.97 -42.96
CA CYS A 17 -9.89 -30.26 -43.81
C CYS A 17 -10.14 -29.67 -45.21
N VAL A 18 -9.32 -28.73 -45.65
CA VAL A 18 -9.24 -28.30 -47.05
C VAL A 18 -7.95 -28.81 -47.64
N SER A 19 -8.07 -29.80 -48.53
CA SER A 19 -6.98 -30.31 -49.38
C SER A 19 -6.76 -29.34 -50.54
N GLY A 20 -5.61 -28.66 -50.61
CA GLY A 20 -5.18 -27.89 -51.79
C GLY A 20 -4.13 -28.66 -52.57
N PRO A 21 -4.05 -28.50 -53.93
CA PRO A 21 -3.16 -29.27 -54.82
C PRO A 21 -1.69 -28.87 -54.68
N PRO A 22 -0.76 -29.77 -55.09
CA PRO A 22 0.66 -29.51 -54.97
C PRO A 22 1.14 -28.55 -56.06
N SER A 23 1.58 -27.37 -55.64
CA SER A 23 2.34 -26.45 -56.51
C SER A 23 3.81 -26.79 -56.44
N THR A 24 4.34 -27.10 -57.62
CA THR A 24 5.74 -27.39 -57.86
C THR A 24 6.70 -26.32 -57.39
N SER A 25 7.63 -26.77 -56.60
CA SER A 25 8.73 -25.99 -56.03
C SER A 25 9.64 -25.35 -57.04
N SER A 26 9.87 -24.07 -56.89
CA SER A 26 11.17 -23.47 -57.18
C SER A 26 11.95 -23.38 -55.87
N ALA A 27 13.01 -24.14 -55.76
CA ALA A 27 13.93 -24.09 -54.63
C ALA A 27 14.69 -22.75 -54.66
N SER A 28 14.14 -21.73 -54.05
CA SER A 28 14.93 -20.57 -53.64
C SER A 28 15.73 -20.97 -52.41
N LEU A 29 17.04 -20.91 -52.54
CA LEU A 29 18.00 -21.00 -51.43
C LEU A 29 17.73 -19.83 -50.50
N VAL A 30 16.77 -19.99 -49.57
CA VAL A 30 16.59 -19.09 -48.46
C VAL A 30 17.73 -19.39 -47.49
N GLY A 31 18.72 -18.51 -47.48
CA GLY A 31 19.76 -18.52 -46.45
C GLY A 31 19.12 -18.48 -45.06
N PRO A 32 19.79 -19.01 -44.02
CA PRO A 32 19.26 -18.96 -42.68
C PRO A 32 18.92 -17.52 -42.31
N PRO A 33 17.77 -17.28 -41.67
CA PRO A 33 17.42 -15.91 -41.22
C PRO A 33 18.56 -15.37 -40.35
N PRO A 34 18.95 -14.10 -40.52
CA PRO A 34 20.00 -13.51 -39.71
C PRO A 34 19.61 -13.71 -38.25
N ALA A 35 20.52 -14.31 -37.48
CA ALA A 35 20.34 -14.49 -36.05
C ALA A 35 20.03 -13.12 -35.43
N GLN A 36 18.80 -12.94 -34.98
CA GLN A 36 18.42 -11.72 -34.27
C GLN A 36 19.33 -11.62 -33.06
N ALA A 37 20.16 -10.58 -33.02
CA ALA A 37 20.95 -10.26 -31.86
C ALA A 37 20.01 -10.21 -30.64
N PRO A 38 20.40 -10.77 -29.48
CA PRO A 38 19.60 -10.65 -28.26
C PRO A 38 19.22 -9.21 -28.05
N ALA A 39 17.90 -8.94 -27.84
CA ALA A 39 17.44 -7.60 -27.53
C ALA A 39 18.20 -7.09 -26.28
N PRO A 40 18.69 -5.85 -26.27
CA PRO A 40 19.37 -5.31 -25.11
C PRO A 40 18.43 -5.42 -23.88
N PRO A 41 18.97 -5.71 -22.68
CA PRO A 41 18.17 -5.80 -21.49
C PRO A 41 17.41 -4.48 -21.30
N PRO A 42 16.15 -4.53 -20.80
CA PRO A 42 15.36 -3.32 -20.56
C PRO A 42 16.12 -2.37 -19.65
N ALA A 43 16.13 -1.10 -19.99
CA ALA A 43 16.78 -0.07 -19.17
C ALA A 43 16.13 -0.03 -17.76
N PRO A 44 16.91 0.23 -16.69
CA PRO A 44 16.36 0.35 -15.36
C PRO A 44 15.30 1.48 -15.33
N PRO A 45 14.22 1.31 -14.54
CA PRO A 45 13.16 2.30 -14.48
C PRO A 45 13.67 3.66 -13.99
N THR A 46 13.21 4.73 -14.59
CA THR A 46 13.56 6.09 -14.21
C THR A 46 13.01 6.44 -12.82
N ALA A 47 13.62 7.43 -12.16
CA ALA A 47 13.14 7.92 -10.85
C ALA A 47 11.68 8.43 -10.90
N ALA A 48 11.20 8.88 -12.07
CA ALA A 48 9.80 9.27 -12.25
C ALA A 48 8.87 8.06 -12.29
N GLU A 49 9.23 7.01 -13.01
CA GLU A 49 8.49 5.75 -13.08
C GLU A 49 8.41 5.06 -11.71
N GLN A 50 9.53 5.06 -10.98
CA GLN A 50 9.59 4.51 -9.62
C GLN A 50 8.65 5.26 -8.66
N ARG A 51 8.62 6.60 -8.70
CA ARG A 51 7.69 7.42 -7.90
C ARG A 51 6.24 7.16 -8.26
N THR A 52 5.92 7.04 -9.54
CA THR A 52 4.56 6.74 -10.00
C THR A 52 4.10 5.35 -9.55
N ALA A 53 4.96 4.34 -9.66
CA ALA A 53 4.68 2.99 -9.19
C ALA A 53 4.48 2.96 -7.66
N ALA A 54 5.31 3.69 -6.91
CA ALA A 54 5.20 3.80 -5.46
C ALA A 54 3.89 4.50 -5.04
N ALA A 55 3.52 5.59 -5.71
CA ALA A 55 2.25 6.29 -5.45
C ALA A 55 1.04 5.40 -5.73
N SER A 56 1.08 4.59 -6.79
CA SER A 56 0.03 3.63 -7.12
C SER A 56 -0.09 2.54 -6.05
N THR A 57 1.02 2.03 -5.55
CA THR A 57 1.04 1.04 -4.45
C THR A 57 0.45 1.63 -3.17
N LEU A 58 0.82 2.85 -2.81
CA LEU A 58 0.26 3.55 -1.66
C LEU A 58 -1.24 3.84 -1.82
N ALA A 59 -1.72 4.10 -3.04
CA ALA A 59 -3.16 4.28 -3.30
C ALA A 59 -3.95 2.99 -3.00
N VAL A 60 -3.41 1.82 -3.35
CA VAL A 60 -4.02 0.52 -3.00
C VAL A 60 -4.05 0.32 -1.48
N GLU A 61 -2.95 0.62 -0.78
CA GLU A 61 -2.89 0.53 0.69
C GLU A 61 -3.86 1.49 1.38
N ARG A 62 -3.97 2.72 0.87
CA ARG A 62 -4.99 3.67 1.35
C ARG A 62 -6.40 3.08 1.22
N GLN A 63 -6.72 2.51 0.07
CA GLN A 63 -8.05 1.93 -0.16
C GLN A 63 -8.31 0.76 0.79
N TRP A 64 -7.31 -0.08 1.01
CA TRP A 64 -7.40 -1.18 1.96
C TRP A 64 -7.60 -0.66 3.40
N LEU A 65 -6.80 0.30 3.86
CA LEU A 65 -6.96 0.91 5.19
C LEU A 65 -8.34 1.57 5.33
N ALA A 66 -8.79 2.34 4.33
CA ALA A 66 -10.09 3.00 4.34
C ALA A 66 -11.25 2.00 4.44
N SER A 67 -11.13 0.80 3.87
CA SER A 67 -12.15 -0.23 3.97
C SER A 67 -12.34 -0.76 5.40
N TRP A 68 -11.24 -0.84 6.18
CA TRP A 68 -11.28 -1.26 7.58
C TRP A 68 -11.91 -0.23 8.51
N PHE A 69 -11.76 1.05 8.18
CA PHE A 69 -12.21 2.15 9.02
C PHE A 69 -13.50 2.81 8.51
N LYS A 70 -14.18 2.19 7.55
CA LYS A 70 -15.47 2.67 7.06
C LYS A 70 -16.49 2.75 8.20
N GLY A 71 -17.12 3.92 8.36
CA GLY A 71 -18.09 4.15 9.44
C GLY A 71 -17.47 4.43 10.81
N THR A 72 -16.14 4.58 10.90
CA THR A 72 -15.44 5.03 12.10
C THR A 72 -14.98 6.48 11.94
N PRO A 73 -14.63 7.19 13.03
CA PRO A 73 -14.10 8.56 12.94
C PRO A 73 -12.66 8.64 12.44
N VAL A 74 -12.03 7.53 12.09
CA VAL A 74 -10.66 7.49 11.53
C VAL A 74 -10.69 8.00 10.11
N VAL A 75 -9.85 8.99 9.80
CA VAL A 75 -9.72 9.54 8.45
C VAL A 75 -8.50 8.92 7.76
N VAL A 76 -8.73 8.28 6.61
CA VAL A 76 -7.66 7.75 5.75
C VAL A 76 -7.72 8.47 4.41
N ALA A 77 -6.76 9.34 4.16
CA ALA A 77 -6.72 10.17 2.96
C ALA A 77 -5.40 10.01 2.19
N GLN A 78 -5.43 10.30 0.90
CA GLN A 78 -4.22 10.43 0.10
C GLN A 78 -3.98 11.91 -0.20
N ARG A 79 -2.74 12.34 -0.05
CA ARG A 79 -2.31 13.70 -0.39
C ARG A 79 -1.93 13.80 -1.86
N PRO A 80 -1.89 15.01 -2.42
CA PRO A 80 -1.47 15.22 -3.82
C PRO A 80 -0.06 14.71 -4.14
N ASP A 81 0.81 14.65 -3.13
CA ASP A 81 2.17 14.11 -3.23
C ASP A 81 2.23 12.57 -3.20
N GLY A 82 1.07 11.90 -3.12
CA GLY A 82 0.95 10.44 -3.06
C GLY A 82 1.05 9.87 -1.65
N ALA A 83 1.37 10.66 -0.63
CA ALA A 83 1.42 10.20 0.75
C ALA A 83 0.04 9.79 1.27
N VAL A 84 -0.01 8.76 2.12
CA VAL A 84 -1.22 8.32 2.81
C VAL A 84 -1.20 8.83 4.25
N ILE A 85 -2.26 9.51 4.63
CA ILE A 85 -2.46 10.03 5.99
C ILE A 85 -3.51 9.20 6.70
N VAL A 86 -3.24 8.85 7.95
CA VAL A 86 -4.20 8.26 8.87
C VAL A 86 -4.30 9.16 10.09
N ASP A 87 -5.46 9.81 10.26
CA ASP A 87 -5.77 10.67 11.39
C ASP A 87 -6.79 10.00 12.30
N VAL A 88 -6.46 9.89 13.59
CA VAL A 88 -7.33 9.30 14.59
C VAL A 88 -7.64 10.35 15.66
N PRO A 89 -8.92 10.73 15.86
CA PRO A 89 -9.28 11.73 16.86
C PRO A 89 -8.82 11.34 18.27
N ARG A 90 -8.31 12.31 19.03
CA ARG A 90 -7.64 12.12 20.31
C ARG A 90 -8.48 11.34 21.33
N GLU A 91 -9.78 11.57 21.38
CA GLU A 91 -10.73 10.94 22.32
C GLU A 91 -10.77 9.41 22.19
N PHE A 92 -10.43 8.88 21.00
CA PHE A 92 -10.31 7.45 20.77
C PHE A 92 -8.90 6.90 20.99
N CYS A 93 -7.93 7.79 21.21
CA CYS A 93 -6.52 7.42 21.28
C CYS A 93 -6.00 7.26 22.69
N PHE A 94 -6.33 8.22 23.57
CA PHE A 94 -5.79 8.33 24.92
C PHE A 94 -6.85 8.83 25.90
N ASP A 95 -6.70 8.46 27.16
CA ASP A 95 -7.45 9.09 28.24
C ASP A 95 -6.82 10.43 28.63
N PRO A 96 -7.59 11.37 29.20
CA PRO A 96 -7.07 12.65 29.67
C PRO A 96 -5.89 12.47 30.63
N GLY A 97 -4.81 13.20 30.39
CA GLY A 97 -3.58 13.13 31.16
C GLY A 97 -2.76 11.85 31.04
N ARG A 98 -3.17 10.91 30.18
CA ARG A 98 -2.51 9.62 29.99
C ARG A 98 -1.85 9.52 28.62
N ASP A 99 -0.76 8.72 28.56
CA ASP A 99 -0.04 8.33 27.33
C ASP A 99 -0.31 6.87 26.93
N THR A 100 -1.11 6.14 27.70
CA THR A 100 -1.47 4.75 27.44
C THR A 100 -2.38 4.67 26.21
N VAL A 101 -1.96 3.88 25.21
CA VAL A 101 -2.70 3.65 23.97
C VAL A 101 -4.00 2.91 24.26
N LYS A 102 -5.14 3.51 23.89
CA LYS A 102 -6.47 2.88 24.03
C LYS A 102 -6.66 1.74 23.01
N PRO A 103 -7.53 0.77 23.29
CA PRO A 103 -7.81 -0.34 22.39
C PRO A 103 -8.23 0.10 20.97
N ALA A 104 -8.97 1.21 20.86
CA ALA A 104 -9.38 1.76 19.57
C ALA A 104 -8.18 2.21 18.73
N LEU A 105 -7.23 2.96 19.31
CA LEU A 105 -6.00 3.34 18.63
C LEU A 105 -5.14 2.11 18.34
N ALA A 106 -5.03 1.15 19.27
CA ALA A 106 -4.27 -0.08 19.09
C ALA A 106 -4.76 -0.85 17.84
N ALA A 107 -6.07 -0.95 17.63
CA ALA A 107 -6.66 -1.59 16.46
C ALA A 107 -6.29 -0.87 15.15
N VAL A 108 -6.23 0.47 15.17
CA VAL A 108 -5.77 1.26 14.01
C VAL A 108 -4.29 1.00 13.73
N LEU A 109 -3.45 1.06 14.77
CA LEU A 109 -2.01 0.83 14.66
C LEU A 109 -1.68 -0.58 14.19
N ASP A 110 -2.46 -1.60 14.57
CA ASP A 110 -2.33 -2.96 14.07
C ASP A 110 -2.53 -3.03 12.54
N LYS A 111 -3.51 -2.31 12.01
CA LYS A 111 -3.75 -2.24 10.55
C LYS A 111 -2.66 -1.47 9.83
N VAL A 112 -2.21 -0.36 10.41
CA VAL A 112 -1.08 0.41 9.86
C VAL A 112 0.20 -0.43 9.84
N ALA A 113 0.53 -1.14 10.94
CA ALA A 113 1.66 -2.04 10.98
C ALA A 113 1.55 -3.18 9.95
N GLN A 114 0.36 -3.74 9.77
CA GLN A 114 0.09 -4.75 8.74
C GLN A 114 0.31 -4.20 7.33
N SER A 115 -0.18 -2.98 7.03
CA SER A 115 0.04 -2.29 5.77
C SER A 115 1.53 -2.10 5.49
N LEU A 116 2.28 -1.55 6.44
CA LEU A 116 3.72 -1.36 6.31
C LEU A 116 4.48 -2.67 6.05
N ARG A 117 4.12 -3.77 6.72
CA ARG A 117 4.78 -5.07 6.49
C ARG A 117 4.52 -5.62 5.08
N ARG A 118 3.33 -5.36 4.50
CA ARG A 118 3.00 -5.79 3.13
C ARG A 118 3.62 -4.91 2.07
N THR A 119 3.96 -3.67 2.43
CA THR A 119 4.47 -2.65 1.50
C THR A 119 5.89 -2.23 1.88
N PRO A 120 6.91 -3.01 1.48
CA PRO A 120 8.29 -2.73 1.85
C PRO A 120 8.82 -1.36 1.40
N ILE A 121 8.20 -0.79 0.36
CA ILE A 121 8.55 0.53 -0.20
C ILE A 121 7.94 1.70 0.59
N ALA A 122 7.15 1.46 1.63
CA ALA A 122 6.48 2.51 2.39
C ALA A 122 7.10 2.66 3.79
N ASP A 123 7.36 3.89 4.18
CA ASP A 123 7.84 4.26 5.51
C ASP A 123 6.89 5.25 6.19
N LEU A 124 6.90 5.29 7.50
CA LEU A 124 6.20 6.33 8.26
C LEU A 124 7.10 7.55 8.44
N HIS A 125 6.81 8.61 7.70
CA HIS A 125 7.52 9.89 7.74
C HIS A 125 6.99 10.84 8.80
N LEU A 126 5.83 10.56 9.40
CA LEU A 126 5.28 11.31 10.52
C LEU A 126 4.61 10.35 11.51
N ILE A 127 4.97 10.48 12.78
CA ILE A 127 4.29 9.90 13.93
C ILE A 127 4.11 11.04 14.92
N ALA A 128 2.91 11.61 14.96
CA ALA A 128 2.61 12.76 15.81
C ALA A 128 1.35 12.51 16.63
N ALA A 129 1.37 12.93 17.88
CA ALA A 129 0.22 12.84 18.78
C ALA A 129 -0.06 14.20 19.45
N PRO A 130 -1.33 14.51 19.75
CA PRO A 130 -1.71 15.76 20.41
C PRO A 130 -1.56 15.67 21.94
N ALA A 131 -1.25 16.80 22.56
CA ALA A 131 -1.49 16.98 23.99
C ALA A 131 -2.99 17.15 24.28
N ASP A 132 -3.37 17.18 25.55
CA ASP A 132 -4.70 17.65 25.97
C ASP A 132 -4.78 19.18 25.85
N PRO A 133 -5.98 19.79 25.72
CA PRO A 133 -6.12 21.22 25.50
C PRO A 133 -5.43 22.10 26.56
N ASN A 134 -5.42 21.64 27.80
CA ASN A 134 -4.78 22.31 28.94
C ASN A 134 -3.66 21.45 29.53
N GLY A 135 -3.18 20.45 28.81
CA GLY A 135 -2.13 19.55 29.28
C GLY A 135 -0.72 20.04 28.93
N PRO A 136 0.30 19.47 29.57
CA PRO A 136 1.70 19.80 29.24
C PRO A 136 2.05 19.36 27.84
N ALA A 137 2.81 20.19 27.13
CA ALA A 137 3.27 19.90 25.76
C ALA A 137 4.10 18.59 25.68
N THR A 138 4.77 18.22 26.77
CA THR A 138 5.55 16.96 26.87
C THR A 138 4.67 15.72 26.72
N LEU A 139 3.39 15.78 27.09
CA LEU A 139 2.45 14.68 26.94
C LEU A 139 2.25 14.29 25.48
N ALA A 140 2.28 15.24 24.55
CA ALA A 140 2.18 14.97 23.12
C ALA A 140 3.32 14.06 22.62
N VAL A 141 4.56 14.39 23.00
CA VAL A 141 5.73 13.59 22.63
C VAL A 141 5.71 12.22 23.31
N GLN A 142 5.30 12.14 24.58
CA GLN A 142 5.14 10.86 25.28
C GLN A 142 4.12 9.96 24.57
N ARG A 143 2.98 10.50 24.17
CA ARG A 143 1.95 9.78 23.39
C ARG A 143 2.48 9.30 22.04
N ALA A 144 3.17 10.16 21.30
CA ALA A 144 3.78 9.79 20.05
C ALA A 144 4.86 8.69 20.21
N THR A 145 5.60 8.73 21.33
CA THR A 145 6.57 7.69 21.69
C THR A 145 5.85 6.35 21.94
N LYS A 146 4.71 6.35 22.63
CA LYS A 146 3.91 5.13 22.84
C LYS A 146 3.36 4.56 21.53
N VAL A 147 2.95 5.42 20.60
CA VAL A 147 2.55 4.99 19.24
C VAL A 147 3.73 4.33 18.51
N HIS A 148 4.89 4.96 18.56
CA HIS A 148 6.12 4.43 17.93
C HIS A 148 6.53 3.08 18.55
N GLU A 149 6.54 2.96 19.89
CA GLU A 149 6.83 1.72 20.62
C GLU A 149 5.85 0.61 20.22
N PHE A 150 4.55 0.93 20.13
CA PHE A 150 3.52 0.00 19.71
C PHE A 150 3.80 -0.55 18.29
N LEU A 151 4.08 0.32 17.31
CA LEU A 151 4.38 -0.10 15.94
C LEU A 151 5.62 -1.02 15.88
N ARG A 152 6.66 -0.70 16.67
CA ARG A 152 7.84 -1.57 16.81
C ARG A 152 7.48 -2.96 17.38
N SER A 153 6.63 -3.01 18.39
CA SER A 153 6.16 -4.27 18.99
C SER A 153 5.37 -5.13 18.00
N ARG A 154 4.81 -4.51 16.94
CA ARG A 154 4.12 -5.19 15.83
C ARG A 154 5.06 -5.59 14.68
N GLY A 155 6.37 -5.46 14.89
CA GLY A 155 7.39 -5.91 13.93
C GLY A 155 7.70 -4.90 12.81
N VAL A 156 7.35 -3.62 12.98
CA VAL A 156 7.82 -2.59 12.05
C VAL A 156 9.26 -2.20 12.43
N PRO A 157 10.22 -2.30 11.49
CA PRO A 157 11.62 -1.94 11.77
C PRO A 157 11.76 -0.46 12.16
N PRO A 158 12.62 -0.11 13.13
CA PRO A 158 12.78 1.26 13.60
C PRO A 158 13.25 2.23 12.49
N GLY A 159 14.04 1.76 11.53
CA GLY A 159 14.51 2.56 10.39
C GLY A 159 13.39 3.00 9.43
N ARG A 160 12.21 2.38 9.53
CA ARG A 160 11.02 2.73 8.75
C ARG A 160 10.02 3.61 9.52
N LEU A 161 10.36 4.02 10.70
CA LEU A 161 9.52 4.84 11.56
C LEU A 161 10.17 6.20 11.81
N ALA A 162 9.44 7.28 11.55
CA ALA A 162 9.85 8.63 11.92
C ALA A 162 10.02 8.77 13.43
N LYS A 163 10.82 9.75 13.83
CA LYS A 163 10.92 10.13 15.24
C LYS A 163 9.56 10.65 15.76
N PRO A 164 9.15 10.24 16.97
CA PRO A 164 7.94 10.74 17.59
C PRO A 164 7.94 12.26 17.74
N SER A 165 6.82 12.91 17.45
CA SER A 165 6.67 14.36 17.54
C SER A 165 5.32 14.78 18.13
N ALA A 166 5.20 16.04 18.50
CA ALA A 166 3.92 16.62 18.91
C ALA A 166 3.10 17.00 17.67
N ALA A 167 1.81 16.66 17.66
CA ALA A 167 0.86 17.16 16.68
C ALA A 167 0.34 18.53 17.10
N SER A 168 0.15 19.43 16.15
CA SER A 168 -0.47 20.73 16.34
C SER A 168 -2.00 20.69 16.39
N GLY A 169 -2.61 19.58 15.97
CA GLY A 169 -4.06 19.38 15.94
C GLY A 169 -4.59 18.54 17.08
N SER A 170 -5.84 18.07 16.95
CA SER A 170 -6.55 17.23 17.94
C SER A 170 -6.59 15.74 17.56
N ALA A 171 -5.76 15.30 16.64
CA ALA A 171 -5.71 13.92 16.18
C ALA A 171 -4.29 13.35 16.30
N VAL A 172 -4.20 12.03 16.48
CA VAL A 172 -2.96 11.30 16.22
C VAL A 172 -2.80 11.21 14.70
N GLN A 173 -1.65 11.64 14.21
CA GLN A 173 -1.35 11.72 12.78
C GLN A 173 -0.24 10.77 12.41
N LEU A 174 -0.52 9.92 11.42
CA LEU A 174 0.44 9.02 10.81
C LEU A 174 0.52 9.34 9.32
N ARG A 175 1.73 9.52 8.80
CA ARG A 175 1.94 9.78 7.37
C ARG A 175 2.87 8.72 6.78
N MET A 176 2.33 7.94 5.86
CA MET A 176 3.07 6.97 5.06
C MET A 176 3.50 7.59 3.73
N GLU A 177 4.75 7.42 3.39
CA GLU A 177 5.32 7.83 2.11
C GLU A 177 6.13 6.68 1.50
N ALA A 178 6.43 6.80 0.21
CA ALA A 178 7.38 5.89 -0.40
C ALA A 178 8.78 6.16 0.16
N ALA A 179 9.48 5.10 0.53
CA ALA A 179 10.89 5.19 0.88
C ALA A 179 11.67 5.78 -0.30
N PRO A 180 12.71 6.58 -0.06
CA PRO A 180 13.57 7.07 -1.13
C PRO A 180 14.18 5.87 -1.86
N PRO A 181 14.38 5.97 -3.19
CA PRO A 181 15.08 4.94 -3.94
C PRO A 181 16.49 4.74 -3.36
N ALA A 182 16.90 3.49 -3.23
CA ALA A 182 18.21 3.11 -2.73
C ALA A 182 19.33 3.52 -3.70
#